data_1cfb5e58dc468612a65209c236201e35
#
_entry.id   1cfb5e58dc468612a65209c236201e35
#
_cell.length_a   1.000
_cell.length_b   1.000
_cell.length_c   1.000
_cell.angle_alpha   90.00
_cell.angle_beta   90.00
_cell.angle_gamma   90.00
#
_symmetry.space_group_name_H-M   'P 1'
#
loop_
_entity.id
_entity.type
_entity.pdbx_description
1 polymer ?
#
loop_
_entity_poly.entity_id
_entity_poly.type
_entity_poly.pdbx_seq_one_letter_code
_entity_poly.pdbx_strand_id
1 'polypeptide(L)'
;MAATKANIYFKGVEIPTSSHPEIKKLKKKSNVHYMHGNKVWNSTLILMELFADINFNKEKIADLGCGWGALSCFLTKKGADITGIDSDVNVKPYFDLMCKLMDVDTKFCVQNIFSDEFDISPYRTFLASDVCFWDVHTDLWIKFINKIIKENKRLIMCDPGRESFWNLLDQCDMPYQIINRRINSPRRVDSYITIFGE
;
A
#
# COMPACT_ATOMS: atom_id res chain seq x y z
N MET A 1 -3.96 -16.94 -26.29
CA MET A 1 -3.69 -16.05 -25.14
C MET A 1 -4.77 -16.33 -24.09
N ALA A 2 -4.39 -16.75 -22.89
CA ALA A 2 -5.37 -16.95 -21.81
C ALA A 2 -5.98 -15.57 -21.45
N ALA A 3 -7.33 -15.49 -21.41
CA ALA A 3 -8.02 -14.29 -21.01
C ALA A 3 -7.64 -13.96 -19.56
N THR A 4 -7.03 -12.80 -19.33
CA THR A 4 -6.74 -12.31 -17.98
C THR A 4 -8.08 -12.08 -17.27
N LYS A 5 -8.25 -12.70 -16.09
CA LYS A 5 -9.49 -12.53 -15.30
C LYS A 5 -9.69 -11.05 -14.97
N ALA A 6 -10.92 -10.56 -15.09
CA ALA A 6 -11.28 -9.18 -14.76
C ALA A 6 -11.03 -8.85 -13.28
N ASN A 7 -11.20 -9.85 -12.41
CA ASN A 7 -11.06 -9.71 -10.96
C ASN A 7 -10.20 -10.84 -10.38
N ILE A 8 -9.60 -10.55 -9.24
CA ILE A 8 -8.92 -11.50 -8.36
C ILE A 8 -9.77 -11.63 -7.09
N TYR A 9 -10.13 -12.85 -6.71
CA TYR A 9 -10.75 -13.13 -5.41
C TYR A 9 -9.67 -13.50 -4.41
N PHE A 10 -9.59 -12.75 -3.31
CA PHE A 10 -8.59 -12.99 -2.28
C PHE A 10 -9.09 -12.56 -0.90
N LYS A 11 -8.95 -13.44 0.10
CA LYS A 11 -9.34 -13.15 1.50
C LYS A 11 -10.74 -12.54 1.67
N GLY A 12 -11.71 -13.05 0.92
CA GLY A 12 -13.12 -12.64 1.00
C GLY A 12 -13.46 -11.32 0.29
N VAL A 13 -12.53 -10.77 -0.49
CA VAL A 13 -12.76 -9.56 -1.29
C VAL A 13 -12.47 -9.80 -2.78
N GLU A 14 -13.13 -9.01 -3.60
CA GLU A 14 -12.93 -8.96 -5.04
C GLU A 14 -12.09 -7.75 -5.40
N ILE A 15 -10.94 -8.01 -6.06
CA ILE A 15 -9.98 -6.99 -6.44
C ILE A 15 -9.99 -6.86 -7.96
N PRO A 16 -10.36 -5.71 -8.54
CA PRO A 16 -10.34 -5.51 -9.98
C PRO A 16 -8.91 -5.52 -10.52
N THR A 17 -8.72 -6.18 -11.65
CA THR A 17 -7.46 -6.15 -12.39
C THR A 17 -7.49 -5.04 -13.47
N SER A 18 -6.35 -4.83 -14.12
CA SER A 18 -6.28 -3.95 -15.30
C SER A 18 -7.21 -4.36 -16.45
N SER A 19 -7.74 -5.59 -16.42
CA SER A 19 -8.69 -6.11 -17.41
C SER A 19 -10.16 -5.82 -17.07
N HIS A 20 -10.46 -5.33 -15.86
CA HIS A 20 -11.81 -4.99 -15.44
C HIS A 20 -12.42 -3.90 -16.32
N PRO A 21 -13.70 -4.02 -16.77
CA PRO A 21 -14.33 -3.07 -17.70
C PRO A 21 -14.28 -1.62 -17.20
N GLU A 22 -14.59 -1.38 -15.92
CA GLU A 22 -14.58 -0.03 -15.36
C GLU A 22 -13.14 0.53 -15.25
N ILE A 23 -12.15 -0.29 -14.93
CA ILE A 23 -10.74 0.12 -14.97
C ILE A 23 -10.32 0.51 -16.38
N LYS A 24 -10.72 -0.25 -17.41
CA LYS A 24 -10.45 0.10 -18.80
C LYS A 24 -11.10 1.42 -19.20
N LYS A 25 -12.32 1.70 -18.72
CA LYS A 25 -13.01 2.98 -18.97
C LYS A 25 -12.25 4.14 -18.31
N LEU A 26 -11.81 3.97 -17.06
CA LEU A 26 -10.99 4.98 -16.36
C LEU A 26 -9.69 5.25 -17.11
N LYS A 27 -8.95 4.20 -17.50
CA LYS A 27 -7.70 4.34 -18.26
C LYS A 27 -7.88 5.06 -19.60
N LYS A 28 -9.01 4.88 -20.29
CA LYS A 28 -9.30 5.59 -21.54
C LYS A 28 -9.62 7.08 -21.35
N LYS A 29 -10.19 7.45 -20.18
CA LYS A 29 -10.52 8.84 -19.87
C LYS A 29 -9.31 9.64 -19.39
N SER A 30 -8.33 8.99 -18.81
CA SER A 30 -7.11 9.61 -18.34
C SER A 30 -6.08 9.61 -19.48
N ASN A 31 -5.75 10.79 -20.01
CA ASN A 31 -4.65 10.97 -20.95
C ASN A 31 -3.27 10.93 -20.30
N VAL A 32 -3.17 10.49 -19.06
CA VAL A 32 -1.95 10.54 -18.25
C VAL A 32 -1.34 9.15 -18.16
N HIS A 33 -0.08 9.01 -18.57
CA HIS A 33 0.73 7.83 -18.31
C HIS A 33 1.14 7.83 -16.84
N TYR A 34 0.37 7.10 -16.01
CA TYR A 34 0.70 6.90 -14.59
C TYR A 34 1.95 6.04 -14.49
N MET A 35 3.01 6.55 -13.87
CA MET A 35 4.25 5.79 -13.76
C MET A 35 4.08 4.52 -12.92
N HIS A 36 3.32 4.55 -11.83
CA HIS A 36 3.18 3.41 -10.93
C HIS A 36 1.74 3.11 -10.46
N GLY A 37 0.81 4.06 -10.53
CA GLY A 37 -0.60 3.90 -10.15
C GLY A 37 -1.46 3.15 -11.19
N ASN A 38 -0.92 2.15 -11.91
CA ASN A 38 -1.59 1.53 -13.06
C ASN A 38 -2.19 0.14 -12.80
N LYS A 39 -2.01 -0.41 -11.60
CA LYS A 39 -2.49 -1.73 -11.16
C LYS A 39 -2.45 -1.87 -9.64
N VAL A 40 -3.09 -2.92 -9.12
CA VAL A 40 -2.81 -3.40 -7.76
C VAL A 40 -1.52 -4.22 -7.78
N TRP A 41 -0.58 -3.85 -6.93
CA TRP A 41 0.75 -4.47 -6.85
C TRP A 41 0.75 -5.73 -5.98
N ASN A 42 1.76 -6.56 -6.14
CA ASN A 42 1.81 -7.88 -5.52
C ASN A 42 1.99 -7.83 -4.01
N SER A 43 2.83 -6.92 -3.50
CA SER A 43 3.09 -6.81 -2.06
C SER A 43 1.84 -6.43 -1.26
N THR A 44 0.86 -5.76 -1.91
CA THR A 44 -0.48 -5.54 -1.35
C THR A 44 -1.15 -6.85 -0.93
N LEU A 45 -1.06 -7.91 -1.74
CA LEU A 45 -1.64 -9.21 -1.42
C LEU A 45 -0.95 -9.88 -0.22
N ILE A 46 0.36 -9.69 -0.07
CA ILE A 46 1.12 -10.18 1.09
C ILE A 46 0.64 -9.49 2.38
N LEU A 47 0.45 -8.17 2.36
CA LEU A 47 -0.08 -7.45 3.52
C LEU A 47 -1.54 -7.82 3.81
N MET A 48 -2.37 -8.01 2.79
CA MET A 48 -3.74 -8.51 2.98
C MET A 48 -3.76 -9.91 3.61
N GLU A 49 -2.83 -10.79 3.24
CA GLU A 49 -2.66 -12.11 3.87
C GLU A 49 -2.24 -11.96 5.34
N LEU A 50 -1.23 -11.12 5.61
CA LEU A 50 -0.73 -10.88 6.96
C LEU A 50 -1.83 -10.38 7.90
N PHE A 51 -2.68 -9.50 7.39
CA PHE A 51 -3.71 -8.83 8.18
C PHE A 51 -5.09 -9.51 8.13
N ALA A 52 -5.23 -10.64 7.44
CA ALA A 52 -6.51 -11.30 7.23
C ALA A 52 -7.25 -11.62 8.54
N ASP A 53 -6.52 -12.03 9.58
CA ASP A 53 -7.06 -12.47 10.86
C ASP A 53 -6.77 -11.48 12.01
N ILE A 54 -6.24 -10.28 11.68
CA ILE A 54 -5.94 -9.25 12.68
C ILE A 54 -7.14 -8.34 12.90
N ASN A 55 -7.45 -8.07 14.17
CA ASN A 55 -8.42 -7.06 14.58
C ASN A 55 -7.66 -5.78 14.99
N PHE A 56 -7.91 -4.69 14.28
CA PHE A 56 -7.19 -3.44 14.49
C PHE A 56 -7.73 -2.57 15.63
N ASN A 57 -8.82 -2.97 16.32
CA ASN A 57 -9.37 -2.27 17.51
C ASN A 57 -9.46 -0.75 17.36
N LYS A 58 -9.85 -0.26 16.18
CA LYS A 58 -9.92 1.18 15.83
C LYS A 58 -8.55 1.90 15.83
N GLU A 59 -7.46 1.18 15.70
CA GLU A 59 -6.16 1.78 15.48
C GLU A 59 -6.18 2.64 14.21
N LYS A 60 -5.68 3.87 14.30
CA LYS A 60 -5.59 4.76 13.14
C LYS A 60 -4.37 4.42 12.30
N ILE A 61 -4.63 4.07 11.06
CA ILE A 61 -3.64 3.56 10.11
C ILE A 61 -3.54 4.50 8.92
N ALA A 62 -2.32 4.72 8.42
CA ALA A 62 -2.06 5.36 7.13
C ALA A 62 -1.51 4.31 6.14
N ASP A 63 -2.11 4.22 4.95
CA ASP A 63 -1.61 3.42 3.82
C ASP A 63 -0.88 4.36 2.85
N LEU A 64 0.46 4.31 2.87
CA LEU A 64 1.35 5.23 2.16
C LEU A 64 1.60 4.78 0.73
N GLY A 65 1.34 5.65 -0.25
CA GLY A 65 1.38 5.28 -1.65
C GLY A 65 0.29 4.26 -1.98
N CYS A 66 -0.93 4.48 -1.48
CA CYS A 66 -2.03 3.52 -1.52
C CYS A 66 -2.49 3.13 -2.93
N GLY A 67 -2.15 3.91 -3.96
CA GLY A 67 -2.55 3.67 -5.34
C GLY A 67 -4.06 3.49 -5.49
N TRP A 68 -4.48 2.34 -6.00
CA TRP A 68 -5.93 2.01 -6.15
C TRP A 68 -6.64 1.69 -4.83
N GLY A 69 -5.94 1.68 -3.69
CA GLY A 69 -6.53 1.52 -2.36
C GLY A 69 -6.98 0.11 -2.01
N ALA A 70 -6.46 -0.93 -2.67
CA ALA A 70 -6.90 -2.30 -2.40
C ALA A 70 -6.64 -2.72 -0.95
N LEU A 71 -5.48 -2.37 -0.38
CA LEU A 71 -5.16 -2.64 1.03
C LEU A 71 -6.04 -1.79 1.95
N SER A 72 -6.15 -0.49 1.68
CA SER A 72 -6.98 0.44 2.45
C SER A 72 -8.43 -0.05 2.54
N CYS A 73 -9.06 -0.38 1.40
CA CYS A 73 -10.44 -0.87 1.36
C CYS A 73 -10.59 -2.23 2.06
N PHE A 74 -9.63 -3.14 1.89
CA PHE A 74 -9.63 -4.42 2.58
C PHE A 74 -9.61 -4.25 4.11
N LEU A 75 -8.73 -3.38 4.61
CA LEU A 75 -8.62 -3.13 6.05
C LEU A 75 -9.83 -2.37 6.61
N THR A 76 -10.41 -1.43 5.85
CA THR A 76 -11.70 -0.81 6.22
C THR A 76 -12.78 -1.86 6.38
N LYS A 77 -12.88 -2.83 5.45
CA LYS A 77 -13.84 -3.94 5.56
C LYS A 77 -13.60 -4.82 6.79
N LYS A 78 -12.37 -4.83 7.32
CA LYS A 78 -11.98 -5.50 8.57
C LYS A 78 -12.19 -4.62 9.82
N GLY A 79 -12.75 -3.42 9.68
CA GLY A 79 -13.04 -2.51 10.78
C GLY A 79 -11.89 -1.59 11.20
N ALA A 80 -10.82 -1.49 10.41
CA ALA A 80 -9.75 -0.54 10.66
C ALA A 80 -10.17 0.91 10.37
N ASP A 81 -9.70 1.88 11.15
CA ASP A 81 -9.76 3.32 10.84
C ASP A 81 -8.52 3.68 10.00
N ILE A 82 -8.62 3.49 8.69
CA ILE A 82 -7.51 3.68 7.77
C ILE A 82 -7.74 4.82 6.78
N THR A 83 -6.67 5.54 6.46
CA THR A 83 -6.65 6.55 5.41
C THR A 83 -5.64 6.14 4.35
N GLY A 84 -6.10 5.99 3.10
CA GLY A 84 -5.21 5.87 1.94
C GLY A 84 -4.59 7.21 1.59
N ILE A 85 -3.28 7.26 1.45
CA ILE A 85 -2.51 8.47 1.14
C ILE A 85 -1.71 8.24 -0.13
N ASP A 86 -1.86 9.12 -1.10
CA ASP A 86 -1.07 9.09 -2.32
C ASP A 86 -0.75 10.53 -2.78
N SER A 87 0.40 10.74 -3.38
CA SER A 87 0.76 12.03 -3.94
C SER A 87 0.15 12.29 -5.32
N ASP A 88 -0.25 11.23 -6.03
CA ASP A 88 -0.88 11.31 -7.34
C ASP A 88 -2.40 11.37 -7.22
N VAL A 89 -2.98 12.56 -7.43
CA VAL A 89 -4.44 12.74 -7.45
C VAL A 89 -5.15 11.87 -8.50
N ASN A 90 -4.44 11.45 -9.53
CA ASN A 90 -5.03 10.66 -10.62
C ASN A 90 -5.33 9.22 -10.22
N VAL A 91 -4.84 8.72 -9.10
CA VAL A 91 -5.22 7.40 -8.58
C VAL A 91 -6.61 7.43 -7.93
N LYS A 92 -7.11 8.62 -7.53
CA LYS A 92 -8.38 8.75 -6.81
C LYS A 92 -9.59 8.09 -7.51
N PRO A 93 -9.82 8.24 -8.83
CA PRO A 93 -10.94 7.55 -9.50
C PRO A 93 -10.86 6.01 -9.40
N TYR A 94 -9.66 5.44 -9.32
CA TYR A 94 -9.45 4.00 -9.12
C TYR A 94 -9.70 3.61 -7.68
N PHE A 95 -9.27 4.45 -6.74
CA PHE A 95 -9.55 4.29 -5.32
C PHE A 95 -11.07 4.31 -5.05
N ASP A 96 -11.80 5.28 -5.60
CA ASP A 96 -13.26 5.38 -5.48
C ASP A 96 -13.97 4.15 -6.08
N LEU A 97 -13.46 3.65 -7.21
CA LEU A 97 -13.97 2.42 -7.80
C LEU A 97 -13.72 1.21 -6.89
N MET A 98 -12.54 1.13 -6.26
CA MET A 98 -12.24 0.06 -5.31
C MET A 98 -13.18 0.11 -4.10
N CYS A 99 -13.41 1.29 -3.51
CA CYS A 99 -14.38 1.47 -2.43
C CYS A 99 -15.77 0.97 -2.83
N LYS A 100 -16.23 1.37 -4.02
CA LYS A 100 -17.52 0.93 -4.56
C LYS A 100 -17.61 -0.59 -4.73
N LEU A 101 -16.59 -1.23 -5.30
CA LEU A 101 -16.57 -2.67 -5.57
C LEU A 101 -16.47 -3.51 -4.28
N MET A 102 -15.79 -2.99 -3.26
CA MET A 102 -15.69 -3.65 -1.96
C MET A 102 -16.80 -3.26 -0.98
N ASP A 103 -17.68 -2.34 -1.37
CA ASP A 103 -18.77 -1.80 -0.53
C ASP A 103 -18.26 -1.27 0.81
N VAL A 104 -17.34 -0.32 0.75
CA VAL A 104 -16.73 0.35 1.89
C VAL A 104 -16.61 1.85 1.68
N ASP A 105 -16.59 2.61 2.78
CA ASP A 105 -16.28 4.05 2.78
C ASP A 105 -14.91 4.26 3.42
N THR A 106 -13.88 4.34 2.59
CA THR A 106 -12.49 4.49 3.01
C THR A 106 -12.00 5.90 2.73
N LYS A 107 -11.35 6.52 3.71
CA LYS A 107 -10.77 7.87 3.55
C LYS A 107 -9.60 7.86 2.56
N PHE A 108 -9.55 8.90 1.73
CA PHE A 108 -8.43 9.14 0.81
C PHE A 108 -7.91 10.57 0.96
N CYS A 109 -6.59 10.72 1.00
CA CYS A 109 -5.92 12.01 1.10
C CYS A 109 -4.84 12.12 0.01
N VAL A 110 -4.86 13.24 -0.73
CA VAL A 110 -3.80 13.57 -1.69
C VAL A 110 -2.71 14.32 -0.94
N GLN A 111 -1.58 13.66 -0.68
CA GLN A 111 -0.49 14.29 0.06
C GLN A 111 0.86 13.63 -0.25
N ASN A 112 1.92 14.43 -0.31
CA ASN A 112 3.29 13.92 -0.34
C ASN A 112 3.74 13.60 1.09
N ILE A 113 3.99 12.32 1.35
CA ILE A 113 4.40 11.82 2.68
C ILE A 113 5.78 12.32 3.12
N PHE A 114 6.60 12.78 2.19
CA PHE A 114 7.93 13.34 2.46
C PHE A 114 7.92 14.86 2.67
N SER A 115 6.75 15.51 2.55
CA SER A 115 6.60 16.92 2.87
C SER A 115 6.64 17.14 4.39
N ASP A 116 7.25 18.25 4.82
CA ASP A 116 7.24 18.67 6.22
C ASP A 116 5.82 18.97 6.74
N GLU A 117 4.88 19.24 5.83
CA GLU A 117 3.47 19.46 6.13
C GLU A 117 2.71 18.14 6.42
N PHE A 118 3.33 16.98 6.18
CA PHE A 118 2.67 15.71 6.46
C PHE A 118 2.62 15.44 7.95
N ASP A 119 1.43 15.61 8.53
CA ASP A 119 1.17 15.32 9.94
C ASP A 119 1.02 13.83 10.19
N ILE A 120 1.99 13.25 10.88
CA ILE A 120 1.97 11.83 11.29
C ILE A 120 1.24 11.62 12.63
N SER A 121 0.93 12.70 13.37
CA SER A 121 0.38 12.62 14.72
C SER A 121 -0.92 11.81 14.85
N PRO A 122 -1.87 11.85 13.88
CA PRO A 122 -3.11 11.11 13.99
C PRO A 122 -2.95 9.58 13.92
N TYR A 123 -1.86 9.10 13.32
CA TYR A 123 -1.68 7.69 12.99
C TYR A 123 -0.79 6.97 14.00
N ARG A 124 -1.10 5.71 14.30
CA ARG A 124 -0.27 4.82 15.12
C ARG A 124 0.59 3.91 14.24
N THR A 125 0.01 3.40 13.16
CA THR A 125 0.67 2.47 12.24
C THR A 125 0.64 3.02 10.82
N PHE A 126 1.75 2.87 10.13
CA PHE A 126 1.93 3.20 8.72
C PHE A 126 2.17 1.92 7.94
N LEU A 127 1.48 1.76 6.83
CA LEU A 127 1.65 0.66 5.90
C LEU A 127 2.22 1.22 4.60
N ALA A 128 3.12 0.49 3.96
CA ALA A 128 3.70 0.88 2.69
C ALA A 128 3.95 -0.37 1.85
N SER A 129 3.28 -0.50 0.71
CA SER A 129 3.44 -1.65 -0.17
C SER A 129 3.91 -1.25 -1.55
N ASP A 130 5.00 -1.87 -2.02
CA ASP A 130 5.56 -1.61 -3.36
C ASP A 130 5.92 -0.13 -3.60
N VAL A 131 6.48 0.58 -2.61
CA VAL A 131 6.79 2.02 -2.70
C VAL A 131 8.27 2.35 -2.92
N CYS A 132 9.17 1.38 -2.76
CA CYS A 132 10.61 1.57 -2.95
C CYS A 132 11.00 1.35 -4.41
N PHE A 133 10.72 2.33 -5.29
CA PHE A 133 11.03 2.22 -6.72
C PHE A 133 12.35 2.87 -7.11
N TRP A 134 12.81 3.89 -6.37
CA TRP A 134 13.95 4.71 -6.75
C TRP A 134 14.87 5.01 -5.56
N ASP A 135 16.16 4.85 -5.79
CA ASP A 135 17.20 5.18 -4.82
C ASP A 135 17.22 6.65 -4.42
N VAL A 136 16.77 7.55 -5.32
CA VAL A 136 16.66 8.98 -5.01
C VAL A 136 15.73 9.27 -3.82
N HIS A 137 14.87 8.36 -3.43
CA HIS A 137 13.99 8.49 -2.28
C HIS A 137 14.55 7.86 -1.00
N THR A 138 15.72 7.21 -1.04
CA THR A 138 16.31 6.51 0.13
C THR A 138 16.46 7.44 1.33
N ASP A 139 17.07 8.61 1.16
CA ASP A 139 17.24 9.59 2.25
C ASP A 139 15.90 10.09 2.81
N LEU A 140 14.89 10.23 1.96
CA LEU A 140 13.55 10.66 2.37
C LEU A 140 12.87 9.58 3.21
N TRP A 141 13.01 8.31 2.82
CA TRP A 141 12.52 7.18 3.61
C TRP A 141 13.25 7.07 4.95
N ILE A 142 14.57 7.23 4.99
CA ILE A 142 15.35 7.20 6.24
C ILE A 142 14.88 8.30 7.19
N LYS A 143 14.70 9.53 6.71
CA LYS A 143 14.15 10.65 7.51
C LYS A 143 12.76 10.32 8.04
N PHE A 144 11.90 9.74 7.21
CA PHE A 144 10.54 9.38 7.57
C PHE A 144 10.52 8.25 8.63
N ILE A 145 11.34 7.20 8.46
CA ILE A 145 11.50 6.11 9.44
C ILE A 145 11.98 6.66 10.78
N ASN A 146 13.00 7.54 10.78
CA ASN A 146 13.50 8.18 12.00
C ASN A 146 12.40 8.99 12.72
N LYS A 147 11.58 9.74 11.96
CA LYS A 147 10.46 10.50 12.51
C LYS A 147 9.42 9.59 13.16
N ILE A 148 9.06 8.48 12.51
CA ILE A 148 8.11 7.49 13.01
C ILE A 148 8.60 6.85 14.32
N ILE A 149 9.85 6.39 14.35
CA ILE A 149 10.42 5.73 15.53
C ILE A 149 10.53 6.71 16.70
N LYS A 150 10.97 7.95 16.45
CA LYS A 150 11.05 8.99 17.47
C LYS A 150 9.71 9.29 18.15
N GLU A 151 8.60 9.12 17.42
CA GLU A 151 7.25 9.30 17.94
C GLU A 151 6.61 8.00 18.45
N ASN A 152 7.38 6.94 18.66
CA ASN A 152 6.93 5.62 19.11
C ASN A 152 5.77 5.07 18.25
N LYS A 153 5.89 5.22 16.95
CA LYS A 153 4.95 4.72 15.94
C LYS A 153 5.57 3.57 15.16
N ARG A 154 4.75 2.85 14.39
CA ARG A 154 5.18 1.67 13.64
C ARG A 154 5.03 1.88 12.14
N LEU A 155 6.04 1.45 11.36
CA LEU A 155 5.97 1.33 9.91
C LEU A 155 6.13 -0.14 9.50
N ILE A 156 5.21 -0.62 8.68
CA ILE A 156 5.27 -1.95 8.07
C ILE A 156 5.38 -1.75 6.56
N MET A 157 6.56 -2.05 6.01
CA MET A 157 6.81 -1.99 4.57
C MET A 157 6.79 -3.39 3.98
N CYS A 158 6.26 -3.51 2.76
CA CYS A 158 6.30 -4.75 2.00
C CYS A 158 6.79 -4.49 0.57
N ASP A 159 7.86 -5.18 0.18
CA ASP A 159 8.48 -5.02 -1.13
C ASP A 159 8.92 -6.39 -1.70
N PRO A 160 8.89 -6.62 -3.01
CA PRO A 160 9.37 -7.85 -3.62
C PRO A 160 10.89 -8.05 -3.50
N GLY A 161 11.63 -7.10 -2.91
CA GLY A 161 13.08 -7.13 -2.76
C GLY A 161 13.79 -6.43 -3.90
N ARG A 162 13.31 -5.24 -4.28
CA ARG A 162 13.99 -4.37 -5.25
C ARG A 162 15.34 -3.91 -4.72
N GLU A 163 16.25 -3.58 -5.61
CA GLU A 163 17.56 -3.03 -5.24
C GLU A 163 17.41 -1.80 -4.33
N SER A 164 16.55 -0.85 -4.70
CA SER A 164 16.24 0.34 -3.89
C SER A 164 15.67 0.03 -2.49
N PHE A 165 14.95 -1.08 -2.34
CA PHE A 165 14.50 -1.53 -1.02
C PHE A 165 15.67 -2.03 -0.17
N TRP A 166 16.59 -2.82 -0.74
CA TRP A 166 17.78 -3.28 -0.03
C TRP A 166 18.72 -2.13 0.31
N ASN A 167 18.95 -1.20 -0.65
CA ASN A 167 19.74 0.00 -0.42
C ASN A 167 19.18 0.87 0.72
N LEU A 168 17.85 0.93 0.86
CA LEU A 168 17.21 1.60 1.99
C LEU A 168 17.55 0.90 3.32
N LEU A 169 17.45 -0.43 3.37
CA LEU A 169 17.72 -1.18 4.60
C LEU A 169 19.20 -1.14 4.99
N ASP A 170 20.11 -1.22 4.02
CA ASP A 170 21.56 -1.16 4.24
C ASP A 170 22.03 0.20 4.77
N GLN A 171 21.33 1.28 4.42
CA GLN A 171 21.65 2.64 4.86
C GLN A 171 20.85 3.10 6.09
N CYS A 172 19.88 2.31 6.55
CA CYS A 172 19.04 2.65 7.69
C CYS A 172 19.63 2.11 8.99
N ASP A 173 20.09 3.00 9.86
CA ASP A 173 20.65 2.63 11.18
C ASP A 173 19.58 2.23 12.21
N MET A 174 18.29 2.39 11.88
CA MET A 174 17.20 2.07 12.78
C MET A 174 16.97 0.56 12.87
N PRO A 175 16.71 0.01 14.07
CA PRO A 175 16.42 -1.40 14.22
C PRO A 175 15.11 -1.77 13.50
N TYR A 176 15.14 -2.89 12.80
CA TYR A 176 13.98 -3.44 12.13
C TYR A 176 13.94 -4.97 12.22
N GLN A 177 12.75 -5.51 12.05
CA GLN A 177 12.53 -6.93 11.79
C GLN A 177 12.24 -7.13 10.32
N ILE A 178 12.77 -8.21 9.72
CA ILE A 178 12.47 -8.57 8.34
C ILE A 178 11.97 -10.01 8.25
N ILE A 179 10.92 -10.23 7.48
CA ILE A 179 10.26 -11.51 7.29
C ILE A 179 10.06 -11.74 5.79
N ASN A 180 10.59 -12.84 5.27
CA ASN A 180 10.22 -13.27 3.93
C ASN A 180 8.85 -13.96 3.97
N ARG A 181 7.94 -13.56 3.09
CA ARG A 181 6.59 -14.13 2.97
C ARG A 181 6.30 -14.54 1.54
N ARG A 182 5.67 -15.71 1.44
CA ARG A 182 5.17 -16.27 0.18
C ARG A 182 3.71 -16.64 0.31
N ILE A 183 2.93 -16.28 -0.71
CA ILE A 183 1.58 -16.79 -0.94
C ILE A 183 1.54 -17.52 -2.28
N ASN A 184 0.66 -18.52 -2.41
CA ASN A 184 0.49 -19.28 -3.66
C ASN A 184 -0.86 -18.98 -4.34
N SER A 185 -1.78 -18.34 -3.63
CA SER A 185 -3.10 -17.94 -4.14
C SER A 185 -3.31 -16.44 -3.88
N PRO A 186 -3.93 -15.69 -4.78
CA PRO A 186 -4.53 -16.07 -6.08
C PRO A 186 -3.48 -16.32 -7.18
N ARG A 187 -2.22 -16.02 -6.89
CA ARG A 187 -1.03 -16.31 -7.69
C ARG A 187 0.17 -16.39 -6.76
N ARG A 188 1.25 -17.00 -7.23
CA ARG A 188 2.49 -17.02 -6.45
C ARG A 188 3.06 -15.60 -6.35
N VAL A 189 3.28 -15.16 -5.12
CA VAL A 189 3.94 -13.90 -4.78
C VAL A 189 4.93 -14.16 -3.66
N ASP A 190 6.13 -13.66 -3.82
CA ASP A 190 7.19 -13.61 -2.81
C ASP A 190 7.49 -12.14 -2.51
N SER A 191 7.55 -11.76 -1.23
CA SER A 191 7.95 -10.41 -0.81
C SER A 191 8.57 -10.44 0.58
N TYR A 192 9.27 -9.37 0.92
CA TYR A 192 9.83 -9.12 2.23
C TYR A 192 8.97 -8.11 2.97
N ILE A 193 8.67 -8.39 4.23
CA ILE A 193 7.98 -7.48 5.13
C ILE A 193 9.03 -6.96 6.11
N THR A 194 9.18 -5.65 6.20
CA THR A 194 10.07 -5.00 7.17
C THR A 194 9.21 -4.21 8.15
N ILE A 195 9.50 -4.35 9.44
CA ILE A 195 8.78 -3.70 10.53
C ILE A 195 9.77 -2.82 11.29
N PHE A 196 9.50 -1.52 11.32
CA PHE A 196 10.19 -0.51 12.11
C PHE A 196 9.29 -0.04 13.25
N GLY A 197 9.86 0.12 14.45
CA GLY A 197 9.11 0.51 15.66
C GLY A 197 8.32 -0.64 16.29
N GLU A 198 7.55 -0.33 17.35
CA GLU A 198 6.77 -1.29 18.15
C GLU A 198 5.26 -1.18 17.90
#